data_03fed8a5027eac112f69d79ffb03cb91
#
_entry.id   03fed8a5027eac112f69d79ffb03cb91
#
_cell.length_a   1.000
_cell.length_b   1.000
_cell.length_c   1.000
_cell.angle_alpha   90.00
_cell.angle_beta   90.00
_cell.angle_gamma   90.00
#
_symmetry.space_group_name_H-M   'P 1'
#
loop_
_entity.id
_entity.type
_entity.pdbx_description
1 polymer ?
#
loop_
_entity_poly.entity_id
_entity_poly.type
_entity_poly.pdbx_seq_one_letter_code
_entity_poly.pdbx_strand_id
1 'polypeptide(L)'
;MKRRVLIAILVACFATGFIKNNASATEQNDVEISISPVSSEIKLAQGQTYQGKITVANIGKEAFSYQIAAKPLSVSSENYDLNYEEKTKYNNIADWVVLSKDSGSLESNSDEVVDYTIVVPEKALAGSQQFAIVASVDTISEGGTANFTITSGVASIVYATITGNAKDSGEVTKNSIPQFYTSGPVIVESLVENTGDLHNKATYTFEVKSFFTGETIFSNADEPLTHIIMPDTKRYDANSIDVPAIGIFKVTQTIEYLGRTSVVEQTVFVVPIWFMAIVALVLALIIIKIVFTIKKHRDI
;
A
#
# COMPACT_ATOMS: atom_id res chain seq x y z
N MET A 1 32.06 -6.73 50.58
CA MET A 1 32.61 -6.52 49.23
C MET A 1 31.76 -7.12 48.09
N LYS A 2 31.02 -8.22 48.24
CA LYS A 2 30.27 -8.90 47.17
C LYS A 2 29.01 -8.14 46.68
N ARG A 3 28.42 -7.23 47.44
CA ARG A 3 27.20 -6.49 47.11
C ARG A 3 27.43 -5.25 46.21
N ARG A 4 28.67 -4.72 46.21
CA ARG A 4 29.02 -3.52 45.41
C ARG A 4 29.45 -3.88 43.98
N VAL A 5 29.85 -5.12 43.73
CA VAL A 5 30.26 -5.61 42.39
C VAL A 5 29.01 -5.91 41.52
N LEU A 6 27.91 -6.35 42.13
CA LEU A 6 26.68 -6.66 41.37
C LEU A 6 25.98 -5.40 40.79
N ILE A 7 26.08 -4.26 41.50
CA ILE A 7 25.48 -2.99 41.06
C ILE A 7 26.32 -2.35 39.94
N ALA A 8 27.64 -2.55 39.97
CA ALA A 8 28.54 -2.03 38.93
C ALA A 8 28.34 -2.74 37.58
N ILE A 9 27.99 -4.03 37.55
CA ILE A 9 27.74 -4.80 36.33
C ILE A 9 26.39 -4.40 35.71
N LEU A 10 25.38 -4.04 36.49
CA LEU A 10 24.06 -3.61 35.99
C LEU A 10 24.09 -2.22 35.35
N VAL A 11 24.99 -1.33 35.80
CA VAL A 11 25.16 0.02 35.25
C VAL A 11 26.02 0.01 33.98
N ALA A 12 26.97 -0.93 33.85
CA ALA A 12 27.81 -1.04 32.67
C ALA A 12 27.04 -1.54 31.41
N CYS A 13 25.93 -2.29 31.56
CA CYS A 13 25.10 -2.74 30.42
C CYS A 13 24.17 -1.65 29.85
N PHE A 14 23.97 -0.54 30.55
CA PHE A 14 23.12 0.56 30.09
C PHE A 14 23.86 1.64 29.29
N ALA A 15 25.21 1.62 29.29
CA ALA A 15 26.02 2.68 28.70
C ALA A 15 26.44 2.46 27.22
N THR A 16 26.08 1.32 26.60
CA THR A 16 26.52 0.98 25.23
C THR A 16 25.44 1.14 24.15
N GLY A 17 24.31 1.82 24.46
CA GLY A 17 23.14 1.89 23.58
C GLY A 17 23.01 3.11 22.68
N PHE A 18 23.97 4.03 22.60
CA PHE A 18 23.88 5.18 21.70
C PHE A 18 24.98 5.18 20.63
N ILE A 19 24.96 4.18 19.75
CA ILE A 19 25.61 4.32 18.44
C ILE A 19 24.64 5.14 17.59
N LYS A 20 24.95 6.44 17.43
CA LYS A 20 24.30 7.23 16.39
C LYS A 20 24.70 6.64 15.04
N ASN A 21 23.81 5.87 14.43
CA ASN A 21 23.91 5.60 13.01
C ASN A 21 23.74 6.94 12.30
N ASN A 22 24.81 7.52 11.82
CA ASN A 22 24.75 8.54 10.80
C ASN A 22 24.15 7.85 9.57
N ALA A 23 22.85 8.02 9.32
CA ALA A 23 22.30 7.73 8.04
C ALA A 23 23.03 8.64 7.05
N SER A 24 23.88 8.08 6.22
CA SER A 24 24.34 8.74 5.01
C SER A 24 23.10 9.10 4.22
N ALA A 25 22.89 10.37 3.96
CA ALA A 25 21.90 10.79 2.98
C ALA A 25 22.24 10.05 1.68
N THR A 26 21.33 9.19 1.24
CA THR A 26 21.40 8.60 -0.09
C THR A 26 21.47 9.76 -1.06
N GLU A 27 22.46 9.80 -1.93
CA GLU A 27 22.52 10.78 -3.02
C GLU A 27 21.18 10.68 -3.75
N GLN A 28 20.47 11.80 -3.76
CA GLN A 28 19.20 11.94 -4.45
C GLN A 28 19.49 11.77 -5.93
N ASN A 29 18.84 10.82 -6.59
CA ASN A 29 19.00 10.61 -8.03
C ASN A 29 18.79 11.95 -8.76
N ASP A 30 19.77 12.34 -9.56
CA ASP A 30 19.75 13.61 -10.28
C ASP A 30 18.69 13.63 -11.40
N VAL A 31 18.19 12.44 -11.80
CA VAL A 31 17.11 12.24 -12.77
C VAL A 31 15.84 11.80 -12.04
N GLU A 32 14.79 12.63 -12.11
CA GLU A 32 13.50 12.35 -11.48
C GLU A 32 12.36 12.75 -12.41
N ILE A 33 11.63 11.71 -12.90
CA ILE A 33 10.49 11.88 -13.80
C ILE A 33 9.17 11.80 -13.04
N SER A 34 8.21 12.65 -13.41
CA SER A 34 6.84 12.65 -12.88
C SER A 34 5.81 12.67 -14.01
N ILE A 35 4.62 12.16 -13.75
CA ILE A 35 3.48 12.16 -14.68
C ILE A 35 2.20 12.61 -13.96
N SER A 36 1.38 13.41 -14.64
CA SER A 36 0.12 13.93 -14.09
C SER A 36 -0.97 13.96 -15.16
N PRO A 37 -2.22 13.59 -14.83
CA PRO A 37 -2.66 13.02 -13.55
C PRO A 37 -2.13 11.61 -13.33
N VAL A 38 -2.01 11.17 -12.06
CA VAL A 38 -1.59 9.80 -11.72
C VAL A 38 -2.65 8.78 -12.16
N SER A 39 -3.93 9.15 -12.05
CA SER A 39 -5.03 8.34 -12.55
C SER A 39 -6.21 9.20 -13.01
N SER A 40 -7.03 8.65 -13.90
CA SER A 40 -8.25 9.28 -14.38
C SER A 40 -9.34 8.25 -14.64
N GLU A 41 -10.60 8.66 -14.44
CA GLU A 41 -11.79 7.86 -14.77
C GLU A 41 -12.57 8.57 -15.86
N ILE A 42 -12.88 7.87 -16.95
CA ILE A 42 -13.59 8.42 -18.09
C ILE A 42 -14.74 7.50 -18.51
N LYS A 43 -15.81 8.10 -19.06
CA LYS A 43 -16.93 7.35 -19.65
C LYS A 43 -16.97 7.60 -21.15
N LEU A 44 -17.05 6.54 -21.92
CA LEU A 44 -16.98 6.56 -23.38
C LEU A 44 -18.17 5.82 -23.97
N ALA A 45 -18.66 6.30 -25.11
CA ALA A 45 -19.63 5.53 -25.91
C ALA A 45 -18.91 4.76 -27.02
N GLN A 46 -19.55 3.71 -27.53
CA GLN A 46 -19.12 3.02 -28.75
C GLN A 46 -19.06 4.01 -29.91
N GLY A 47 -18.02 3.91 -30.77
CA GLY A 47 -17.78 4.82 -31.89
C GLY A 47 -17.30 6.24 -31.49
N GLN A 48 -17.18 6.54 -30.19
CA GLN A 48 -16.76 7.86 -29.72
C GLN A 48 -15.25 8.06 -29.92
N THR A 49 -14.86 9.29 -30.27
CA THR A 49 -13.48 9.76 -30.17
C THR A 49 -13.36 10.66 -28.93
N TYR A 50 -12.38 10.37 -28.09
CA TYR A 50 -12.08 11.13 -26.87
C TYR A 50 -10.66 11.69 -26.93
N GLN A 51 -10.48 12.92 -26.47
CA GLN A 51 -9.17 13.55 -26.36
C GLN A 51 -8.84 13.85 -24.90
N GLY A 52 -7.65 13.46 -24.49
CA GLY A 52 -7.11 13.71 -23.16
C GLY A 52 -5.70 14.25 -23.22
N LYS A 53 -5.18 14.64 -22.04
CA LYS A 53 -3.85 15.22 -21.89
C LYS A 53 -3.15 14.60 -20.71
N ILE A 54 -1.83 14.47 -20.83
CA ILE A 54 -0.92 14.07 -19.78
C ILE A 54 0.22 15.06 -19.74
N THR A 55 0.65 15.42 -18.55
CA THR A 55 1.85 16.21 -18.34
C THR A 55 2.97 15.30 -17.86
N VAL A 56 4.09 15.30 -18.56
CA VAL A 56 5.34 14.66 -18.13
C VAL A 56 6.26 15.75 -17.62
N ALA A 57 6.82 15.61 -16.43
CA ALA A 57 7.67 16.62 -15.82
C ALA A 57 8.99 16.03 -15.36
N ASN A 58 10.05 16.84 -15.51
CA ASN A 58 11.36 16.62 -14.92
C ASN A 58 11.44 17.42 -13.62
N ILE A 59 11.36 16.73 -12.49
CA ILE A 59 11.49 17.32 -11.15
C ILE A 59 12.89 17.13 -10.56
N GLY A 60 13.80 16.51 -11.35
CA GLY A 60 15.21 16.32 -11.03
C GLY A 60 16.08 17.50 -11.46
N LYS A 61 17.39 17.35 -11.29
CA LYS A 61 18.39 18.40 -11.54
C LYS A 61 19.04 18.30 -12.92
N GLU A 62 18.98 17.14 -13.57
CA GLU A 62 19.60 16.89 -14.87
C GLU A 62 18.56 16.76 -15.98
N ALA A 63 18.91 17.23 -17.17
CA ALA A 63 18.11 17.04 -18.37
C ALA A 63 18.07 15.55 -18.75
N PHE A 64 16.93 15.07 -19.26
CA PHE A 64 16.80 13.71 -19.76
C PHE A 64 15.92 13.64 -21.01
N SER A 65 16.12 12.56 -21.77
CA SER A 65 15.20 12.14 -22.84
C SER A 65 14.31 11.02 -22.30
N TYR A 66 13.02 11.04 -22.68
CA TYR A 66 12.06 10.01 -22.27
C TYR A 66 11.35 9.39 -23.46
N GLN A 67 10.86 8.17 -23.28
CA GLN A 67 9.92 7.50 -24.18
C GLN A 67 8.56 7.44 -23.51
N ILE A 68 7.48 7.55 -24.29
CA ILE A 68 6.11 7.48 -23.78
C ILE A 68 5.25 6.59 -24.68
N ALA A 69 4.47 5.71 -24.06
CA ALA A 69 3.61 4.78 -24.77
C ALA A 69 2.34 4.44 -24.00
N ALA A 70 1.27 4.16 -24.70
CA ALA A 70 0.09 3.50 -24.12
C ALA A 70 0.37 2.01 -24.00
N LYS A 71 0.11 1.45 -22.81
CA LYS A 71 0.34 0.05 -22.47
C LYS A 71 -0.95 -0.58 -21.95
N PRO A 72 -1.22 -1.86 -22.23
CA PRO A 72 -2.30 -2.58 -21.57
C PRO A 72 -2.04 -2.59 -20.05
N LEU A 73 -3.09 -2.54 -19.24
CA LEU A 73 -2.97 -2.63 -17.79
C LEU A 73 -3.76 -3.83 -17.30
N SER A 74 -3.10 -4.75 -16.61
CA SER A 74 -3.69 -5.85 -15.86
C SER A 74 -3.04 -5.93 -14.46
N VAL A 75 -3.55 -6.82 -13.62
CA VAL A 75 -2.94 -7.17 -12.34
C VAL A 75 -2.62 -8.65 -12.34
N SER A 76 -1.43 -9.01 -11.87
CA SER A 76 -0.91 -10.38 -11.92
C SER A 76 -1.18 -11.19 -10.65
N SER A 77 -1.63 -10.52 -9.57
CA SER A 77 -1.85 -11.16 -8.27
C SER A 77 -2.95 -10.48 -7.46
N GLU A 78 -3.37 -11.11 -6.38
CA GLU A 78 -4.28 -10.50 -5.39
C GLU A 78 -3.64 -9.29 -4.67
N ASN A 79 -2.31 -9.18 -4.64
CA ASN A 79 -1.60 -8.00 -4.13
C ASN A 79 -1.63 -6.79 -5.07
N TYR A 80 -2.28 -6.92 -6.22
CA TYR A 80 -2.43 -5.87 -7.22
C TYR A 80 -1.11 -5.41 -7.85
N ASP A 81 -0.21 -6.37 -8.10
CA ASP A 81 1.01 -6.12 -8.86
C ASP A 81 0.65 -5.77 -10.31
N LEU A 82 0.98 -4.55 -10.72
CA LEU A 82 0.61 -4.03 -12.03
C LEU A 82 1.44 -4.70 -13.13
N ASN A 83 0.77 -5.09 -14.22
CA ASN A 83 1.38 -5.68 -15.40
C ASN A 83 0.98 -4.85 -16.65
N TYR A 84 1.98 -4.41 -17.41
CA TYR A 84 1.83 -3.55 -18.58
C TYR A 84 2.04 -4.27 -19.91
N GLU A 85 2.09 -5.60 -19.90
CA GLU A 85 2.36 -6.42 -21.09
C GLU A 85 1.23 -7.41 -21.37
N GLU A 86 0.58 -7.92 -20.33
CA GLU A 86 -0.47 -8.93 -20.45
C GLU A 86 -1.76 -8.34 -21.00
N LYS A 87 -2.21 -8.88 -22.16
CA LYS A 87 -3.48 -8.51 -22.77
C LYS A 87 -4.63 -9.35 -22.22
N THR A 88 -5.71 -8.66 -21.85
CA THR A 88 -6.97 -9.24 -21.39
C THR A 88 -8.13 -8.63 -22.16
N LYS A 89 -9.34 -9.15 -21.99
CA LYS A 89 -10.55 -8.53 -22.57
C LYS A 89 -10.85 -7.12 -22.01
N TYR A 90 -10.23 -6.74 -20.89
CA TYR A 90 -10.46 -5.48 -20.18
C TYR A 90 -9.39 -4.41 -20.43
N ASN A 91 -8.42 -4.65 -21.29
CA ASN A 91 -7.35 -3.67 -21.57
C ASN A 91 -7.05 -3.49 -23.08
N ASN A 92 -7.95 -3.96 -23.94
CA ASN A 92 -7.84 -3.76 -25.39
C ASN A 92 -7.87 -2.28 -25.80
N ILE A 93 -8.38 -1.41 -24.93
CA ILE A 93 -8.40 0.04 -25.13
C ILE A 93 -7.00 0.61 -25.39
N ALA A 94 -5.94 0.00 -24.90
CA ALA A 94 -4.57 0.43 -25.15
C ALA A 94 -4.25 0.48 -26.66
N ASP A 95 -4.85 -0.43 -27.44
CA ASP A 95 -4.68 -0.47 -28.90
C ASP A 95 -5.49 0.64 -29.64
N TRP A 96 -6.40 1.33 -28.95
CA TRP A 96 -7.22 2.42 -29.48
C TRP A 96 -6.66 3.80 -29.18
N VAL A 97 -5.56 3.86 -28.43
CA VAL A 97 -4.90 5.10 -27.98
C VAL A 97 -3.82 5.50 -28.96
N VAL A 98 -3.90 6.76 -29.41
CA VAL A 98 -2.86 7.40 -30.21
C VAL A 98 -2.32 8.58 -29.43
N LEU A 99 -1.02 8.59 -29.17
CA LEU A 99 -0.32 9.69 -28.54
C LEU A 99 0.15 10.71 -29.59
N SER A 100 0.21 11.98 -29.24
CA SER A 100 0.73 13.04 -30.12
C SER A 100 2.23 12.91 -30.40
N LYS A 101 2.94 12.17 -29.54
CA LYS A 101 4.37 11.85 -29.65
C LYS A 101 4.67 10.54 -28.90
N ASP A 102 5.81 9.93 -29.21
CA ASP A 102 6.34 8.72 -28.58
C ASP A 102 7.59 8.96 -27.72
N SER A 103 8.15 10.17 -27.78
CA SER A 103 9.37 10.56 -27.08
C SER A 103 9.47 12.07 -26.90
N GLY A 104 10.35 12.50 -26.00
CA GLY A 104 10.63 13.92 -25.74
C GLY A 104 11.93 14.09 -24.96
N SER A 105 12.30 15.34 -24.71
CA SER A 105 13.42 15.71 -23.84
C SER A 105 13.00 16.86 -22.94
N LEU A 106 13.37 16.78 -21.67
CA LEU A 106 13.03 17.76 -20.65
C LEU A 106 14.29 18.24 -19.94
N GLU A 107 14.43 19.57 -19.89
CA GLU A 107 15.41 20.23 -19.05
C GLU A 107 15.02 20.12 -17.57
N SER A 108 15.97 20.34 -16.66
CA SER A 108 15.68 20.38 -15.22
C SER A 108 14.52 21.33 -14.89
N ASN A 109 13.58 20.89 -14.05
CA ASN A 109 12.40 21.65 -13.61
C ASN A 109 11.51 22.14 -14.78
N SER A 110 11.41 21.37 -15.85
CA SER A 110 10.52 21.62 -16.98
C SER A 110 9.46 20.54 -17.12
N ASP A 111 8.38 20.87 -17.80
CA ASP A 111 7.30 19.93 -18.10
C ASP A 111 6.83 20.06 -19.56
N GLU A 112 6.17 19.03 -20.03
CA GLU A 112 5.60 18.96 -21.37
C GLU A 112 4.25 18.26 -21.34
N VAL A 113 3.29 18.83 -22.10
CA VAL A 113 1.96 18.23 -22.26
C VAL A 113 1.96 17.34 -23.49
N VAL A 114 1.55 16.08 -23.29
CA VAL A 114 1.33 15.09 -24.36
C VAL A 114 -0.16 14.86 -24.51
N ASP A 115 -0.70 15.17 -25.69
CA ASP A 115 -2.09 14.87 -26.02
C ASP A 115 -2.25 13.40 -26.37
N TYR A 116 -3.39 12.81 -26.02
CA TYR A 116 -3.75 11.48 -26.47
C TYR A 116 -5.19 11.44 -26.99
N THR A 117 -5.43 10.58 -27.98
CA THR A 117 -6.74 10.36 -28.56
C THR A 117 -7.12 8.89 -28.43
N ILE A 118 -8.34 8.61 -27.96
CA ILE A 118 -8.91 7.28 -27.89
C ILE A 118 -9.99 7.19 -28.97
N VAL A 119 -9.85 6.24 -29.91
CA VAL A 119 -10.85 5.98 -30.94
C VAL A 119 -11.59 4.68 -30.59
N VAL A 120 -12.74 4.80 -29.94
CA VAL A 120 -13.52 3.64 -29.49
C VAL A 120 -14.17 2.95 -30.68
N PRO A 121 -13.95 1.64 -30.90
CA PRO A 121 -14.64 0.92 -31.99
C PRO A 121 -16.16 0.93 -31.81
N GLU A 122 -16.92 0.92 -32.91
CA GLU A 122 -18.39 0.85 -32.88
C GLU A 122 -18.91 -0.44 -32.20
N LYS A 123 -18.12 -1.52 -32.23
CA LYS A 123 -18.45 -2.82 -31.62
C LYS A 123 -17.64 -3.10 -30.34
N ALA A 124 -17.12 -2.05 -29.67
CA ALA A 124 -16.42 -2.22 -28.40
C ALA A 124 -17.35 -2.88 -27.36
N LEU A 125 -16.83 -3.80 -26.57
CA LEU A 125 -17.59 -4.42 -25.50
C LEU A 125 -17.91 -3.38 -24.42
N ALA A 126 -19.16 -3.39 -23.93
CA ALA A 126 -19.56 -2.58 -22.79
C ALA A 126 -18.86 -3.08 -21.52
N GLY A 127 -18.55 -2.17 -20.60
CA GLY A 127 -17.86 -2.46 -19.36
C GLY A 127 -16.56 -1.67 -19.22
N SER A 128 -15.78 -2.02 -18.24
CA SER A 128 -14.51 -1.35 -17.96
C SER A 128 -13.42 -1.79 -18.91
N GLN A 129 -12.61 -0.81 -19.27
CA GLN A 129 -11.35 -0.97 -19.99
C GLN A 129 -10.29 -0.15 -19.27
N GLN A 130 -9.12 -0.69 -19.04
CA GLN A 130 -8.03 0.03 -18.39
C GLN A 130 -6.75 -0.03 -19.21
N PHE A 131 -6.00 1.07 -19.17
CA PHE A 131 -4.67 1.16 -19.78
C PHE A 131 -3.80 2.11 -18.95
N ALA A 132 -2.52 2.06 -19.20
CA ALA A 132 -1.57 3.02 -18.64
C ALA A 132 -0.88 3.79 -19.76
N ILE A 133 -0.62 5.07 -19.55
CA ILE A 133 0.35 5.81 -20.34
C ILE A 133 1.63 5.84 -19.51
N VAL A 134 2.67 5.16 -20.02
CA VAL A 134 3.93 4.97 -19.32
C VAL A 134 4.99 5.85 -19.96
N ALA A 135 5.62 6.71 -19.15
CA ALA A 135 6.78 7.47 -19.55
C ALA A 135 8.02 6.88 -18.86
N SER A 136 9.09 6.60 -19.62
CA SER A 136 10.31 5.96 -19.14
C SER A 136 11.56 6.70 -19.58
N VAL A 137 12.56 6.70 -18.71
CA VAL A 137 13.89 7.28 -18.92
C VAL A 137 14.94 6.18 -18.76
N ASP A 138 15.83 6.07 -19.72
CA ASP A 138 16.98 5.22 -19.65
C ASP A 138 18.19 6.01 -19.14
N THR A 139 18.69 5.68 -17.97
CA THR A 139 19.90 6.26 -17.39
C THR A 139 21.05 5.26 -17.47
N ILE A 140 22.21 5.70 -17.96
CA ILE A 140 23.42 4.90 -17.97
C ILE A 140 24.18 5.18 -16.68
N SER A 141 24.30 4.18 -15.82
CA SER A 141 25.13 4.25 -14.63
C SER A 141 26.50 3.66 -14.94
N GLU A 142 27.56 4.47 -14.83
CA GLU A 142 28.94 4.02 -14.98
C GLU A 142 29.39 3.31 -13.70
N GLY A 143 29.41 2.00 -13.72
CA GLY A 143 29.90 1.15 -12.62
C GLY A 143 31.27 0.56 -12.97
N GLY A 144 32.35 1.22 -12.63
CA GLY A 144 33.75 0.78 -12.64
C GLY A 144 34.21 -0.16 -13.76
N THR A 145 33.70 -1.36 -13.90
CA THR A 145 34.04 -2.36 -14.91
C THR A 145 32.91 -2.74 -15.86
N ALA A 146 31.68 -2.22 -15.63
CA ALA A 146 30.54 -2.47 -16.51
C ALA A 146 29.56 -1.27 -16.44
N ASN A 147 29.01 -0.89 -17.59
CA ASN A 147 27.93 0.09 -17.67
C ASN A 147 26.59 -0.64 -17.50
N PHE A 148 25.73 -0.13 -16.65
CA PHE A 148 24.37 -0.64 -16.47
C PHE A 148 23.37 0.40 -16.97
N THR A 149 22.40 -0.04 -17.77
CA THR A 149 21.24 0.80 -18.09
C THR A 149 20.16 0.55 -17.03
N ILE A 150 19.74 1.62 -16.35
CA ILE A 150 18.63 1.59 -15.42
C ILE A 150 17.45 2.30 -16.12
N THR A 151 16.38 1.57 -16.38
CA THR A 151 15.15 2.16 -16.89
C THR A 151 14.25 2.50 -15.71
N SER A 152 14.03 3.79 -15.51
CA SER A 152 13.04 4.32 -14.54
C SER A 152 11.79 4.74 -15.28
N GLY A 153 10.61 4.45 -14.74
CA GLY A 153 9.36 4.78 -15.41
C GLY A 153 8.26 5.20 -14.43
N VAL A 154 7.36 6.05 -14.92
CA VAL A 154 6.15 6.48 -14.25
C VAL A 154 4.94 6.20 -15.13
N ALA A 155 3.80 5.96 -14.53
CA ALA A 155 2.58 5.62 -15.26
C ALA A 155 1.40 6.49 -14.82
N SER A 156 0.59 6.92 -15.78
CA SER A 156 -0.75 7.45 -15.57
C SER A 156 -1.77 6.38 -15.95
N ILE A 157 -2.62 6.00 -15.00
CA ILE A 157 -3.61 4.95 -15.19
C ILE A 157 -4.94 5.56 -15.64
N VAL A 158 -5.52 5.03 -16.70
CA VAL A 158 -6.83 5.45 -17.18
C VAL A 158 -7.82 4.30 -17.04
N TYR A 159 -8.85 4.52 -16.23
CA TYR A 159 -10.00 3.65 -16.08
C TYR A 159 -11.14 4.17 -16.96
N ALA A 160 -11.39 3.49 -18.08
CA ALA A 160 -12.46 3.84 -18.99
C ALA A 160 -13.66 2.92 -18.76
N THR A 161 -14.87 3.47 -18.82
CA THR A 161 -16.11 2.70 -18.85
C THR A 161 -16.79 2.90 -20.18
N ILE A 162 -16.88 1.82 -20.99
CA ILE A 162 -17.66 1.82 -22.24
C ILE A 162 -19.13 1.63 -21.87
N THR A 163 -19.97 2.60 -22.25
CA THR A 163 -21.40 2.58 -21.92
C THR A 163 -22.12 1.42 -22.60
N GLY A 164 -23.06 0.80 -21.90
CA GLY A 164 -23.84 -0.33 -22.39
C GLY A 164 -24.26 -1.27 -21.26
N ASN A 165 -24.71 -2.47 -21.62
CA ASN A 165 -25.09 -3.48 -20.66
C ASN A 165 -23.85 -4.24 -20.18
N ALA A 166 -23.40 -3.93 -18.98
CA ALA A 166 -22.26 -4.55 -18.29
C ALA A 166 -22.71 -5.08 -16.94
N LYS A 167 -22.17 -6.22 -16.54
CA LYS A 167 -22.47 -6.85 -15.25
C LYS A 167 -21.72 -6.12 -14.13
N ASP A 168 -22.44 -5.77 -13.08
CA ASP A 168 -21.90 -5.18 -11.87
C ASP A 168 -22.08 -6.16 -10.71
N SER A 169 -21.01 -6.80 -10.25
CA SER A 169 -21.10 -7.85 -9.25
C SER A 169 -19.75 -8.10 -8.56
N GLY A 170 -19.82 -8.42 -7.27
CA GLY A 170 -18.65 -8.72 -6.45
C GLY A 170 -19.01 -8.74 -4.98
N GLU A 171 -18.05 -9.07 -4.12
CA GLU A 171 -18.23 -9.16 -2.68
C GLU A 171 -16.94 -8.99 -1.89
N VAL A 172 -17.07 -8.70 -0.60
CA VAL A 172 -15.98 -8.78 0.37
C VAL A 172 -15.90 -10.21 0.89
N THR A 173 -14.91 -10.97 0.44
CA THR A 173 -14.75 -12.39 0.78
C THR A 173 -13.96 -12.60 2.08
N LYS A 174 -13.13 -11.62 2.47
CA LYS A 174 -12.40 -11.60 3.74
C LYS A 174 -12.44 -10.21 4.34
N ASN A 175 -12.69 -10.14 5.64
CA ASN A 175 -12.55 -8.94 6.46
C ASN A 175 -12.15 -9.43 7.86
N SER A 176 -10.87 -9.25 8.25
CA SER A 176 -10.32 -9.87 9.46
C SER A 176 -9.26 -9.03 10.15
N ILE A 177 -9.22 -9.16 11.47
CA ILE A 177 -8.26 -8.49 12.34
C ILE A 177 -7.71 -9.53 13.31
N PRO A 178 -6.39 -9.86 13.27
CA PRO A 178 -5.78 -10.75 14.26
C PRO A 178 -5.88 -10.17 15.67
N GLN A 179 -6.06 -11.05 16.67
CA GLN A 179 -6.30 -10.62 18.05
C GLN A 179 -5.04 -10.29 18.84
N PHE A 180 -3.88 -10.82 18.47
CA PHE A 180 -2.69 -10.76 19.30
C PHE A 180 -1.47 -10.29 18.52
N TYR A 181 -0.77 -9.29 19.08
CA TYR A 181 0.45 -8.72 18.53
C TYR A 181 1.52 -8.60 19.61
N THR A 182 2.75 -8.86 19.23
CA THR A 182 3.93 -8.67 20.11
C THR A 182 4.58 -7.29 19.93
N SER A 183 4.13 -6.55 18.93
CA SER A 183 4.51 -5.16 18.64
C SER A 183 3.46 -4.55 17.69
N GLY A 184 3.32 -3.21 17.69
CA GLY A 184 2.65 -2.52 16.60
C GLY A 184 3.47 -2.55 15.30
N PRO A 185 2.89 -2.17 14.15
CA PRO A 185 1.49 -1.79 13.98
C PRO A 185 0.52 -2.97 14.01
N VAL A 186 -0.77 -2.69 14.18
CA VAL A 186 -1.86 -3.67 13.98
C VAL A 186 -2.14 -3.78 12.50
N ILE A 187 -2.22 -5.00 11.97
CA ILE A 187 -2.54 -5.27 10.57
C ILE A 187 -4.01 -5.67 10.46
N VAL A 188 -4.76 -4.98 9.63
CA VAL A 188 -6.13 -5.32 9.27
C VAL A 188 -6.15 -5.82 7.84
N GLU A 189 -6.79 -6.96 7.62
CA GLU A 189 -6.72 -7.67 6.34
C GLU A 189 -8.09 -7.74 5.68
N SER A 190 -8.11 -7.63 4.37
CA SER A 190 -9.32 -7.81 3.56
C SER A 190 -9.02 -8.48 2.23
N LEU A 191 -10.03 -9.12 1.66
CA LEU A 191 -10.04 -9.61 0.29
C LEU A 191 -11.38 -9.21 -0.34
N VAL A 192 -11.31 -8.41 -1.39
CA VAL A 192 -12.47 -7.96 -2.16
C VAL A 192 -12.40 -8.58 -3.55
N GLU A 193 -13.47 -9.24 -3.97
CA GLU A 193 -13.59 -9.89 -5.27
C GLU A 193 -14.57 -9.12 -6.16
N ASN A 194 -14.15 -8.82 -7.37
CA ASN A 194 -14.98 -8.27 -8.44
C ASN A 194 -15.24 -9.37 -9.48
N THR A 195 -16.47 -9.83 -9.58
CA THR A 195 -16.92 -10.85 -10.56
C THR A 195 -17.74 -10.23 -11.70
N GLY A 196 -17.72 -8.90 -11.77
CA GLY A 196 -18.40 -8.11 -12.81
C GLY A 196 -17.48 -7.68 -13.95
N ASP A 197 -18.08 -6.89 -14.86
CA ASP A 197 -17.40 -6.30 -16.01
C ASP A 197 -17.06 -4.80 -15.78
N LEU A 198 -17.43 -4.25 -14.62
CA LEU A 198 -17.14 -2.87 -14.24
C LEU A 198 -16.06 -2.81 -13.16
N HIS A 199 -15.13 -1.85 -13.25
CA HIS A 199 -14.27 -1.54 -12.12
C HIS A 199 -15.09 -0.80 -11.07
N ASN A 200 -14.88 -1.13 -9.81
CA ASN A 200 -15.63 -0.56 -8.70
C ASN A 200 -14.68 -0.11 -7.59
N LYS A 201 -15.16 0.85 -6.80
CA LYS A 201 -14.42 1.35 -5.64
C LYS A 201 -14.82 0.60 -4.39
N ALA A 202 -13.83 0.09 -3.66
CA ALA A 202 -13.99 -0.35 -2.28
C ALA A 202 -13.46 0.75 -1.36
N THR A 203 -14.27 1.15 -0.37
CA THR A 203 -13.92 2.20 0.59
C THR A 203 -13.70 1.58 1.96
N TYR A 204 -12.58 1.92 2.59
CA TYR A 204 -12.12 1.35 3.85
C TYR A 204 -12.05 2.41 4.93
N THR A 205 -12.77 2.15 6.02
CA THR A 205 -12.72 2.98 7.23
C THR A 205 -12.19 2.15 8.39
N PHE A 206 -11.23 2.71 9.12
CA PHE A 206 -10.61 2.10 10.28
C PHE A 206 -10.84 2.96 11.50
N GLU A 207 -11.14 2.31 12.63
CA GLU A 207 -11.23 2.98 13.92
C GLU A 207 -10.52 2.13 14.99
N VAL A 208 -9.70 2.78 15.81
CA VAL A 208 -9.05 2.17 16.98
C VAL A 208 -9.42 2.95 18.22
N LYS A 209 -9.99 2.25 19.19
CA LYS A 209 -10.34 2.80 20.51
C LYS A 209 -9.59 2.09 21.62
N SER A 210 -9.25 2.82 22.65
CA SER A 210 -8.77 2.24 23.92
C SER A 210 -9.90 1.37 24.51
N PHE A 211 -9.60 0.12 24.85
CA PHE A 211 -10.60 -0.80 25.42
C PHE A 211 -11.16 -0.30 26.76
N PHE A 212 -10.32 0.32 27.61
CA PHE A 212 -10.72 0.73 28.94
C PHE A 212 -11.37 2.11 28.99
N THR A 213 -10.88 3.07 28.20
CA THR A 213 -11.36 4.46 28.25
C THR A 213 -12.40 4.75 27.18
N GLY A 214 -12.48 3.96 26.12
CA GLY A 214 -13.31 4.22 24.95
C GLY A 214 -12.82 5.38 24.08
N GLU A 215 -11.66 5.97 24.43
CA GLU A 215 -11.06 7.07 23.68
C GLU A 215 -10.59 6.59 22.29
N THR A 216 -10.91 7.36 21.26
CA THR A 216 -10.44 7.10 19.89
C THR A 216 -8.97 7.46 19.78
N ILE A 217 -8.15 6.47 19.43
CA ILE A 217 -6.71 6.58 19.23
C ILE A 217 -6.40 6.89 17.77
N PHE A 218 -7.14 6.28 16.87
CA PHE A 218 -7.01 6.45 15.42
C PHE A 218 -8.37 6.34 14.75
N SER A 219 -8.60 7.15 13.72
CA SER A 219 -9.72 7.05 12.78
C SER A 219 -9.34 7.71 11.47
N ASN A 220 -9.73 7.10 10.35
CA ASN A 220 -9.64 7.72 9.03
C ASN A 220 -11.03 8.03 8.45
N ALA A 221 -12.06 8.17 9.31
CA ALA A 221 -13.44 8.40 8.85
C ALA A 221 -13.60 9.70 8.04
N ASP A 222 -12.79 10.72 8.31
CA ASP A 222 -12.81 12.00 7.58
C ASP A 222 -12.17 11.89 6.19
N GLU A 223 -11.23 10.93 6.01
CA GLU A 223 -10.53 10.68 4.75
C GLU A 223 -10.38 9.15 4.55
N PRO A 224 -11.46 8.46 4.15
CA PRO A 224 -11.44 7.02 3.96
C PRO A 224 -10.51 6.59 2.83
N LEU A 225 -9.81 5.48 3.03
CA LEU A 225 -8.99 4.86 2.00
C LEU A 225 -9.89 4.26 0.93
N THR A 226 -9.58 4.52 -0.35
CA THR A 226 -10.36 3.99 -1.47
C THR A 226 -9.45 3.28 -2.45
N HIS A 227 -9.82 2.04 -2.80
CA HIS A 227 -9.13 1.26 -3.81
C HIS A 227 -10.07 0.88 -4.94
N ILE A 228 -9.55 0.94 -6.18
CA ILE A 228 -10.24 0.42 -7.35
C ILE A 228 -10.02 -1.09 -7.42
N ILE A 229 -11.12 -1.83 -7.63
CA ILE A 229 -11.13 -3.27 -7.87
C ILE A 229 -11.44 -3.47 -9.36
N MET A 230 -10.46 -3.92 -10.13
CA MET A 230 -10.60 -4.15 -11.57
C MET A 230 -11.56 -5.30 -11.86
N PRO A 231 -12.17 -5.35 -13.04
CA PRO A 231 -13.07 -6.44 -13.44
C PRO A 231 -12.37 -7.80 -13.37
N ASP A 232 -13.09 -8.81 -12.91
CA ASP A 232 -12.64 -10.21 -12.86
C ASP A 232 -11.34 -10.41 -12.06
N THR A 233 -11.15 -9.62 -10.98
CA THR A 233 -9.97 -9.69 -10.12
C THR A 233 -10.35 -9.77 -8.64
N LYS A 234 -9.36 -10.18 -7.85
CA LYS A 234 -9.39 -10.11 -6.38
C LYS A 234 -8.31 -9.18 -5.90
N ARG A 235 -8.63 -8.36 -4.89
CA ARG A 235 -7.67 -7.49 -4.26
C ARG A 235 -7.54 -7.82 -2.78
N TYR A 236 -6.34 -8.23 -2.40
CA TYR A 236 -5.95 -8.38 -1.01
C TYR A 236 -5.31 -7.09 -0.52
N ASP A 237 -5.82 -6.56 0.57
CA ASP A 237 -5.25 -5.40 1.25
C ASP A 237 -4.90 -5.77 2.70
N ALA A 238 -3.68 -5.42 3.10
CA ALA A 238 -3.18 -5.51 4.46
C ALA A 238 -2.76 -4.11 4.93
N ASN A 239 -3.65 -3.46 5.67
CA ASN A 239 -3.46 -2.08 6.11
C ASN A 239 -2.84 -2.04 7.50
N SER A 240 -1.78 -1.25 7.66
CA SER A 240 -1.07 -1.04 8.93
C SER A 240 -1.65 0.14 9.68
N ILE A 241 -2.00 -0.05 10.94
CA ILE A 241 -2.52 1.00 11.82
C ILE A 241 -1.59 1.10 13.02
N ASP A 242 -1.00 2.27 13.22
CA ASP A 242 -0.16 2.53 14.37
C ASP A 242 -0.98 2.59 15.66
N VAL A 243 -0.50 1.87 16.67
CA VAL A 243 -1.10 1.80 17.98
C VAL A 243 -0.01 1.92 19.07
N PRO A 244 -0.35 2.31 20.32
CA PRO A 244 0.61 2.28 21.42
C PRO A 244 1.28 0.92 21.59
N ALA A 245 2.55 0.94 21.99
CA ALA A 245 3.41 -0.25 22.07
C ALA A 245 2.90 -1.35 23.01
N ILE A 246 1.99 -1.03 23.92
CA ILE A 246 1.33 -1.98 24.83
C ILE A 246 -0.10 -1.51 25.10
N GLY A 247 -1.05 -2.43 25.11
CA GLY A 247 -2.44 -2.12 25.44
C GLY A 247 -3.45 -3.15 24.95
N ILE A 248 -4.71 -2.84 25.22
CA ILE A 248 -5.87 -3.56 24.72
C ILE A 248 -6.70 -2.55 23.95
N PHE A 249 -7.01 -2.86 22.71
CA PHE A 249 -7.68 -1.95 21.80
C PHE A 249 -8.90 -2.62 21.18
N LYS A 250 -9.91 -1.83 20.89
CA LYS A 250 -11.04 -2.20 20.07
C LYS A 250 -10.77 -1.67 18.68
N VAL A 251 -10.54 -2.56 17.72
CA VAL A 251 -10.24 -2.21 16.33
C VAL A 251 -11.43 -2.58 15.47
N THR A 252 -11.89 -1.62 14.67
CA THR A 252 -13.01 -1.80 13.74
C THR A 252 -12.53 -1.51 12.33
N GLN A 253 -12.83 -2.40 11.39
CA GLN A 253 -12.68 -2.20 9.95
C GLN A 253 -14.04 -2.28 9.29
N THR A 254 -14.40 -1.23 8.58
CA THR A 254 -15.60 -1.14 7.74
C THR A 254 -15.19 -1.06 6.29
N ILE A 255 -15.75 -1.94 5.46
CA ILE A 255 -15.53 -1.96 4.00
C ILE A 255 -16.87 -1.76 3.31
N GLU A 256 -16.97 -0.71 2.52
CA GLU A 256 -18.12 -0.44 1.66
C GLU A 256 -17.79 -0.83 0.23
N TYR A 257 -18.57 -1.75 -0.34
CA TYR A 257 -18.38 -2.23 -1.71
C TYR A 257 -19.72 -2.59 -2.35
N LEU A 258 -19.99 -2.05 -3.55
CA LEU A 258 -21.25 -2.25 -4.30
C LEU A 258 -22.52 -2.02 -3.46
N GLY A 259 -22.52 -0.96 -2.65
CA GLY A 259 -23.67 -0.60 -1.78
C GLY A 259 -23.88 -1.55 -0.61
N ARG A 260 -22.97 -2.48 -0.35
CA ARG A 260 -22.97 -3.37 0.81
C ARG A 260 -21.86 -2.95 1.77
N THR A 261 -22.10 -3.16 3.06
CA THR A 261 -21.14 -2.85 4.12
C THR A 261 -20.71 -4.14 4.81
N SER A 262 -19.43 -4.37 4.91
CA SER A 262 -18.81 -5.45 5.69
C SER A 262 -18.09 -4.83 6.89
N VAL A 263 -18.47 -5.21 8.10
CA VAL A 263 -17.87 -4.68 9.34
C VAL A 263 -17.27 -5.82 10.13
N VAL A 264 -16.02 -5.66 10.57
CA VAL A 264 -15.40 -6.49 11.60
C VAL A 264 -14.96 -5.61 12.74
N GLU A 265 -15.26 -6.04 13.95
CA GLU A 265 -14.80 -5.44 15.20
C GLU A 265 -14.10 -6.48 16.03
N GLN A 266 -12.87 -6.17 16.48
CA GLN A 266 -12.03 -7.11 17.19
C GLN A 266 -11.36 -6.44 18.40
N THR A 267 -11.36 -7.13 19.54
CA THR A 267 -10.49 -6.77 20.67
C THR A 267 -9.09 -7.28 20.40
N VAL A 268 -8.13 -6.36 20.33
CA VAL A 268 -6.74 -6.62 19.98
C VAL A 268 -5.84 -6.39 21.20
N PHE A 269 -4.99 -7.38 21.46
CA PHE A 269 -3.99 -7.35 22.52
C PHE A 269 -2.61 -7.07 21.93
N VAL A 270 -2.00 -5.97 22.30
CA VAL A 270 -0.60 -5.63 21.96
C VAL A 270 0.24 -5.82 23.20
N VAL A 271 1.02 -6.92 23.25
CA VAL A 271 1.78 -7.33 24.43
C VAL A 271 3.23 -7.64 24.03
N PRO A 272 4.17 -6.69 24.22
CA PRO A 272 5.57 -6.89 23.85
C PRO A 272 6.22 -8.08 24.55
N ILE A 273 7.13 -8.76 23.87
CA ILE A 273 7.85 -9.94 24.39
C ILE A 273 8.57 -9.60 25.71
N TRP A 274 9.20 -8.41 25.80
CA TRP A 274 9.88 -7.99 27.03
C TRP A 274 8.92 -7.86 28.21
N PHE A 275 7.69 -7.38 28.00
CA PHE A 275 6.67 -7.29 29.03
C PHE A 275 6.21 -8.67 29.48
N MET A 276 5.97 -9.61 28.54
CA MET A 276 5.65 -11.00 28.89
C MET A 276 6.77 -11.66 29.69
N ALA A 277 8.04 -11.39 29.36
CA ALA A 277 9.18 -11.90 30.12
C ALA A 277 9.21 -11.35 31.55
N ILE A 278 8.91 -10.06 31.75
CA ILE A 278 8.80 -9.47 33.10
C ILE A 278 7.67 -10.11 33.89
N VAL A 279 6.49 -10.28 33.30
CA VAL A 279 5.35 -10.93 33.95
C VAL A 279 5.69 -12.37 34.34
N ALA A 280 6.31 -13.13 33.43
CA ALA A 280 6.75 -14.49 33.70
C ALA A 280 7.76 -14.57 34.86
N LEU A 281 8.72 -13.65 34.91
CA LEU A 281 9.69 -13.57 36.01
C LEU A 281 9.01 -13.27 37.34
N VAL A 282 8.08 -12.31 37.37
CA VAL A 282 7.32 -11.98 38.59
C VAL A 282 6.51 -13.17 39.10
N LEU A 283 5.82 -13.86 38.17
CA LEU A 283 5.05 -15.08 38.52
C LEU A 283 5.98 -16.18 39.06
N ALA A 284 7.13 -16.41 38.44
CA ALA A 284 8.12 -17.37 38.94
C ALA A 284 8.59 -17.03 40.36
N LEU A 285 8.88 -15.77 40.66
CA LEU A 285 9.27 -15.33 42.00
C LEU A 285 8.16 -15.53 43.06
N ILE A 286 6.90 -15.27 42.66
CA ILE A 286 5.72 -15.53 43.52
C ILE A 286 5.61 -17.03 43.83
N ILE A 287 5.73 -17.88 42.82
CA ILE A 287 5.66 -19.35 42.98
C ILE A 287 6.79 -19.83 43.92
N ILE A 288 8.01 -19.35 43.70
CA ILE A 288 9.16 -19.70 44.55
C ILE A 288 8.89 -19.29 46.02
N LYS A 289 8.38 -18.07 46.25
CA LYS A 289 8.02 -17.61 47.57
C LYS A 289 6.96 -18.50 48.22
N ILE A 290 5.91 -18.87 47.50
CA ILE A 290 4.84 -19.76 47.99
C ILE A 290 5.44 -21.13 48.38
N VAL A 291 6.26 -21.74 47.54
CA VAL A 291 6.91 -23.03 47.81
C VAL A 291 7.78 -22.97 49.05
N PHE A 292 8.60 -21.91 49.21
CA PHE A 292 9.42 -21.72 50.42
C PHE A 292 8.57 -21.56 51.66
N THR A 293 7.45 -20.82 51.58
CA THR A 293 6.55 -20.62 52.74
C THR A 293 5.90 -21.92 53.16
N ILE A 294 5.42 -22.73 52.21
CA ILE A 294 4.82 -24.04 52.48
C ILE A 294 5.84 -25.00 53.10
N LYS A 295 7.08 -25.01 52.56
CA LYS A 295 8.16 -25.86 53.11
C LYS A 295 8.49 -25.49 54.55
N LYS A 296 8.60 -24.21 54.84
CA LYS A 296 8.89 -23.70 56.21
C LYS A 296 7.80 -24.08 57.22
N HIS A 297 6.51 -24.13 56.81
CA HIS A 297 5.42 -24.57 57.68
C HIS A 297 5.32 -26.08 57.86
N ARG A 298 5.95 -26.89 56.98
CA ARG A 298 5.97 -28.35 57.07
C ARG A 298 7.11 -28.90 57.95
N ASP A 299 8.15 -28.05 58.15
CA ASP A 299 9.35 -28.39 58.93
C ASP A 299 9.23 -27.90 60.42
N ILE A 300 8.05 -27.40 60.83
CA ILE A 300 7.65 -27.07 62.22
C ILE A 300 6.59 -28.07 62.66
#